data_bc17ffdff7431362dd62257b799c7215
#
_entry.id   bc17ffdff7431362dd62257b799c7215
#
_cell.length_a   1.000
_cell.length_b   1.000
_cell.length_c   1.000
_cell.angle_alpha   90.00
_cell.angle_beta   90.00
_cell.angle_gamma   90.00
#
_symmetry.space_group_name_H-M   'P 1'
#
loop_
_entity.id
_entity.type
_entity.pdbx_description
1 polymer ?
#
loop_
_entity_poly.entity_id
_entity_poly.type
_entity_poly.pdbx_seq_one_letter_code
_entity_poly.pdbx_strand_id
1 'polypeptide(L)'
;VGVVYAATEAVDYEQSVAYFRSPSELGVRLNVQGREPSGVVDPDEYRNVRSDIITYLAEARTPDGEQVFENVVPREEFFNGYYVKDAPDIVLVPKDYTHSLSSLLGELFSTPEPNNHKPTGILIGCGSQVEQKANIGKPHIYDVAPTVLSSFSVPPAVDMDGNTIPFIDAQESKKYPEYDGSQSGQMRDSDVEDRLSDLGYLE
;
A
#
# COMPACT_ATOMS: atom_id res chain seq x y z
N VAL A 1 -20.10 1.88 -0.02
CA VAL A 1 -19.31 3.04 0.44
C VAL A 1 -19.66 3.41 1.89
N GLY A 2 -20.95 3.26 2.33
CA GLY A 2 -21.38 3.62 3.70
C GLY A 2 -20.88 2.69 4.82
N VAL A 3 -20.55 1.44 4.52
CA VAL A 3 -20.13 0.44 5.53
C VAL A 3 -18.67 0.68 6.01
N VAL A 4 -17.79 1.18 5.14
CA VAL A 4 -16.38 1.44 5.48
C VAL A 4 -16.24 2.59 6.49
N TYR A 5 -17.11 3.62 6.41
CA TYR A 5 -17.09 4.73 7.35
C TYR A 5 -17.59 4.34 8.76
N ALA A 6 -18.58 3.45 8.84
CA ALA A 6 -19.10 2.99 10.13
C ALA A 6 -18.07 2.20 10.97
N ALA A 7 -17.10 1.54 10.34
CA ALA A 7 -16.08 0.77 11.05
C ALA A 7 -15.03 1.65 11.73
N THR A 8 -14.67 2.78 11.11
CA THR A 8 -13.72 3.74 11.70
C THR A 8 -14.37 4.63 12.76
N GLU A 9 -15.66 4.87 12.68
CA GLU A 9 -16.43 5.61 13.70
C GLU A 9 -16.57 4.83 15.03
N ALA A 10 -16.35 3.51 15.03
CA ALA A 10 -16.45 2.66 16.21
C ALA A 10 -15.15 2.62 17.05
N VAL A 11 -14.05 3.21 16.57
CA VAL A 11 -12.78 3.25 17.31
C VAL A 11 -12.83 4.39 18.33
N ASP A 12 -12.68 4.03 19.60
CA ASP A 12 -12.49 5.01 20.67
C ASP A 12 -11.02 5.47 20.69
N TYR A 13 -10.72 6.52 19.95
CA TYR A 13 -9.36 7.07 19.84
C TYR A 13 -8.83 7.65 21.16
N GLU A 14 -9.68 8.04 22.11
CA GLU A 14 -9.25 8.57 23.39
C GLU A 14 -8.75 7.46 24.34
N GLN A 15 -9.11 6.21 24.07
CA GLN A 15 -8.71 5.06 24.88
C GLN A 15 -7.83 4.05 24.12
N SER A 16 -7.77 4.13 22.81
CA SER A 16 -7.04 3.18 21.97
C SER A 16 -5.57 3.55 21.86
N VAL A 17 -4.67 2.69 22.30
CA VAL A 17 -3.21 2.87 22.14
C VAL A 17 -2.73 2.61 20.70
N ALA A 18 -3.50 1.85 19.92
CA ALA A 18 -3.22 1.51 18.54
C ALA A 18 -4.50 1.22 17.76
N TYR A 19 -4.44 1.41 16.43
CA TYR A 19 -5.58 1.23 15.54
C TYR A 19 -5.17 0.90 14.11
N PHE A 20 -6.12 0.41 13.30
CA PHE A 20 -5.99 0.32 11.84
C PHE A 20 -6.56 1.58 11.20
N ARG A 21 -5.87 2.16 10.22
CA ARG A 21 -6.36 3.35 9.48
C ARG A 21 -7.44 2.99 8.45
N SER A 22 -7.39 1.77 7.92
CA SER A 22 -8.39 1.26 7.00
C SER A 22 -8.54 -0.27 7.15
N PRO A 23 -9.69 -0.83 6.74
CA PRO A 23 -9.94 -2.27 6.82
C PRO A 23 -8.99 -3.14 5.98
N SER A 24 -8.36 -2.58 4.97
CA SER A 24 -7.47 -3.29 4.05
C SER A 24 -5.99 -3.05 4.31
N GLU A 25 -5.65 -2.23 5.30
CA GLU A 25 -4.26 -1.93 5.63
C GLU A 25 -3.64 -3.08 6.42
N LEU A 26 -2.54 -3.63 5.90
CA LEU A 26 -1.75 -4.65 6.59
C LEU A 26 -0.77 -4.01 7.56
N GLY A 27 -1.27 -3.22 8.50
CA GLY A 27 -0.43 -2.52 9.46
C GLY A 27 -1.19 -1.84 10.58
N VAL A 28 -0.51 -1.67 11.70
CA VAL A 28 -1.02 -1.03 12.92
C VAL A 28 -0.39 0.34 13.09
N ARG A 29 -1.22 1.34 13.37
CA ARG A 29 -0.81 2.70 13.73
C ARG A 29 -0.90 2.87 15.24
N LEU A 30 0.16 3.35 15.88
CA LEU A 30 0.14 3.74 17.29
C LEU A 30 -0.49 5.13 17.44
N ASN A 31 -1.28 5.31 18.45
CA ASN A 31 -1.97 6.56 18.75
C ASN A 31 -1.11 7.48 19.62
N VAL A 32 -0.11 8.14 19.00
CA VAL A 32 0.96 8.88 19.69
C VAL A 32 0.55 10.33 19.95
N GLN A 33 0.79 10.81 21.15
CA GLN A 33 0.60 12.22 21.52
C GLN A 33 1.44 13.15 20.64
N GLY A 34 0.83 14.26 20.21
CA GLY A 34 1.47 15.24 19.34
C GLY A 34 1.57 14.83 17.86
N ARG A 35 1.34 13.54 17.51
CA ARG A 35 1.25 13.05 16.15
C ARG A 35 -0.20 12.84 15.72
N GLU A 36 -0.99 12.24 16.58
CA GLU A 36 -2.41 11.95 16.33
C GLU A 36 -3.29 12.95 17.12
N PRO A 37 -4.47 13.35 16.59
CA PRO A 37 -5.34 14.33 17.25
C PRO A 37 -5.77 13.94 18.67
N SER A 38 -6.04 12.64 18.90
CA SER A 38 -6.40 12.08 20.21
C SER A 38 -5.33 11.12 20.71
N GLY A 39 -4.05 11.47 20.50
CA GLY A 39 -2.93 10.61 20.89
C GLY A 39 -2.90 10.33 22.39
N VAL A 40 -2.74 9.05 22.78
CA VAL A 40 -2.70 8.59 24.17
C VAL A 40 -1.34 8.01 24.55
N VAL A 41 -0.53 7.57 23.58
CA VAL A 41 0.81 7.00 23.81
C VAL A 41 1.82 8.14 23.95
N ASP A 42 2.53 8.18 25.09
CA ASP A 42 3.62 9.12 25.27
C ASP A 42 4.74 8.86 24.25
N PRO A 43 5.28 9.88 23.57
CA PRO A 43 6.41 9.72 22.64
C PRO A 43 7.62 8.98 23.23
N ASP A 44 7.89 9.12 24.52
CA ASP A 44 9.00 8.43 25.20
C ASP A 44 8.70 6.92 25.37
N GLU A 45 7.43 6.53 25.47
CA GLU A 45 6.98 5.14 25.56
C GLU A 45 6.74 4.48 24.17
N TYR A 46 6.81 5.23 23.08
CA TYR A 46 6.52 4.75 21.74
C TYR A 46 7.21 3.43 21.39
N ARG A 47 8.51 3.31 21.71
CA ARG A 47 9.30 2.10 21.37
C ARG A 47 8.86 0.89 22.17
N ASN A 48 8.59 1.09 23.46
CA ASN A 48 8.15 0.02 24.36
C ASN A 48 6.79 -0.51 23.95
N VAL A 49 5.81 0.39 23.77
CA VAL A 49 4.45 0.04 23.34
C VAL A 49 4.47 -0.66 21.99
N ARG A 50 5.28 -0.17 21.01
CA ARG A 50 5.44 -0.82 19.71
C ARG A 50 5.99 -2.24 19.83
N SER A 51 7.02 -2.44 20.65
CA SER A 51 7.64 -3.74 20.86
C SER A 51 6.67 -4.73 21.52
N ASP A 52 5.90 -4.29 22.49
CA ASP A 52 4.91 -5.12 23.19
C ASP A 52 3.81 -5.58 22.24
N ILE A 53 3.29 -4.67 21.39
CA ILE A 53 2.28 -5.00 20.37
C ILE A 53 2.86 -5.98 19.33
N ILE A 54 4.09 -5.78 18.87
CA ILE A 54 4.76 -6.71 17.95
C ILE A 54 4.85 -8.10 18.57
N THR A 55 5.30 -8.20 19.81
CA THR A 55 5.43 -9.48 20.53
C THR A 55 4.08 -10.17 20.64
N TYR A 56 3.06 -9.43 21.05
CA TYR A 56 1.69 -9.96 21.21
C TYR A 56 1.12 -10.48 19.86
N LEU A 57 1.25 -9.71 18.80
CA LEU A 57 0.74 -10.07 17.47
C LEU A 57 1.52 -11.23 16.84
N ALA A 58 2.83 -11.30 17.05
CA ALA A 58 3.66 -12.42 16.55
C ALA A 58 3.26 -13.77 17.15
N GLU A 59 2.67 -13.77 18.34
CA GLU A 59 2.15 -14.97 19.03
C GLU A 59 0.71 -15.33 18.62
N ALA A 60 0.06 -14.50 17.81
CA ALA A 60 -1.33 -14.73 17.43
C ALA A 60 -1.52 -16.07 16.69
N ARG A 61 -2.55 -16.81 17.08
CA ARG A 61 -2.90 -18.12 16.49
C ARG A 61 -4.38 -18.16 16.11
N THR A 62 -4.67 -18.90 15.07
CA THR A 62 -6.03 -19.27 14.70
C THR A 62 -6.65 -20.19 15.75
N PRO A 63 -7.98 -20.42 15.74
CA PRO A 63 -8.61 -21.41 16.60
C PRO A 63 -8.03 -22.83 16.48
N ASP A 64 -7.48 -23.17 15.31
CA ASP A 64 -6.84 -24.46 15.04
C ASP A 64 -5.35 -24.49 15.44
N GLY A 65 -4.83 -23.39 16.01
CA GLY A 65 -3.45 -23.27 16.51
C GLY A 65 -2.42 -22.88 15.47
N GLU A 66 -2.80 -22.58 14.24
CA GLU A 66 -1.89 -22.10 13.20
C GLU A 66 -1.47 -20.64 13.44
N GLN A 67 -0.28 -20.31 12.99
CA GLN A 67 0.23 -18.94 13.06
C GLN A 67 -0.53 -18.01 12.11
N VAL A 68 -1.00 -16.87 12.61
CA VAL A 68 -1.75 -15.89 11.81
C VAL A 68 -0.82 -15.08 10.92
N PHE A 69 0.32 -14.63 11.44
CA PHE A 69 1.28 -13.78 10.74
C PHE A 69 2.60 -14.53 10.48
N GLU A 70 3.12 -14.42 9.28
CA GLU A 70 4.48 -14.85 8.92
C GLU A 70 5.50 -13.90 9.54
N ASN A 71 5.23 -12.58 9.45
CA ASN A 71 6.05 -11.54 10.03
C ASN A 71 5.20 -10.44 10.66
N VAL A 72 5.68 -9.93 11.78
CA VAL A 72 5.19 -8.72 12.47
C VAL A 72 6.41 -7.87 12.77
N VAL A 73 6.62 -6.81 12.02
CA VAL A 73 7.87 -6.06 12.06
C VAL A 73 7.65 -4.54 12.14
N PRO A 74 8.60 -3.80 12.70
CA PRO A 74 8.61 -2.35 12.58
C PRO A 74 8.62 -1.91 11.11
N ARG A 75 7.97 -0.81 10.79
CA ARG A 75 7.92 -0.30 9.41
C ARG A 75 9.29 -0.08 8.79
N GLU A 76 10.28 0.30 9.58
CA GLU A 76 11.64 0.57 9.15
C GLU A 76 12.39 -0.68 8.65
N GLU A 77 11.92 -1.86 9.02
CA GLU A 77 12.45 -3.14 8.52
C GLU A 77 11.78 -3.59 7.22
N PHE A 78 10.61 -3.02 6.90
CA PHE A 78 9.83 -3.41 5.73
C PHE A 78 9.90 -2.36 4.61
N PHE A 79 9.84 -1.07 4.96
CA PHE A 79 9.85 0.04 4.03
C PHE A 79 11.14 0.84 4.13
N ASN A 80 11.55 1.46 3.02
CA ASN A 80 12.62 2.43 2.95
C ASN A 80 12.21 3.67 2.18
N GLY A 81 13.01 4.74 2.22
CA GLY A 81 12.77 5.99 1.52
C GLY A 81 12.14 7.08 2.38
N TYR A 82 11.85 8.21 1.74
CA TYR A 82 11.47 9.47 2.40
C TYR A 82 10.14 9.37 3.16
N TYR A 83 9.21 8.58 2.67
CA TYR A 83 7.84 8.48 3.21
C TYR A 83 7.63 7.35 4.23
N VAL A 84 8.68 6.68 4.67
CA VAL A 84 8.59 5.59 5.69
C VAL A 84 7.87 6.07 6.97
N LYS A 85 8.06 7.33 7.37
CA LYS A 85 7.41 7.93 8.53
C LYS A 85 5.87 7.96 8.44
N ASP A 86 5.33 7.93 7.22
CA ASP A 86 3.89 8.00 6.97
C ASP A 86 3.24 6.62 6.90
N ALA A 87 4.06 5.55 6.84
CA ALA A 87 3.61 4.17 6.91
C ALA A 87 3.04 3.82 8.30
N PRO A 88 2.25 2.72 8.44
CA PRO A 88 1.89 2.16 9.73
C PRO A 88 3.13 1.92 10.59
N ASP A 89 3.01 2.02 11.91
CA ASP A 89 4.16 1.83 12.81
C ASP A 89 4.65 0.38 12.87
N ILE A 90 3.73 -0.57 12.63
CA ILE A 90 3.97 -2.01 12.59
C ILE A 90 3.38 -2.54 11.30
N VAL A 91 4.15 -3.34 10.57
CA VAL A 91 3.69 -4.03 9.35
C VAL A 91 3.36 -5.47 9.69
N LEU A 92 2.21 -5.93 9.19
CA LEU A 92 1.68 -7.27 9.39
C LEU A 92 1.75 -8.04 8.07
N VAL A 93 2.45 -9.17 8.05
CA VAL A 93 2.49 -10.07 6.90
C VAL A 93 1.70 -11.32 7.25
N PRO A 94 0.46 -11.49 6.75
CA PRO A 94 -0.33 -12.68 7.01
C PRO A 94 0.37 -13.94 6.45
N LYS A 95 0.30 -15.04 7.18
CA LYS A 95 0.88 -16.30 6.73
C LYS A 95 0.23 -16.75 5.42
N ASP A 96 1.06 -16.97 4.40
CA ASP A 96 0.64 -17.38 3.05
C ASP A 96 -0.47 -16.50 2.43
N TYR A 97 -0.74 -15.33 3.01
CA TYR A 97 -1.87 -14.45 2.64
C TYR A 97 -3.23 -15.18 2.60
N THR A 98 -3.40 -16.17 3.48
CA THR A 98 -4.65 -16.94 3.63
C THR A 98 -5.65 -16.27 4.55
N HIS A 99 -5.19 -15.29 5.33
CA HIS A 99 -6.00 -14.50 6.25
C HIS A 99 -6.09 -13.07 5.75
N SER A 100 -7.26 -12.47 5.84
CA SER A 100 -7.47 -11.03 5.69
C SER A 100 -7.67 -10.40 7.07
N LEU A 101 -7.14 -9.19 7.23
CA LEU A 101 -7.36 -8.40 8.44
C LEU A 101 -8.58 -7.51 8.23
N SER A 102 -9.35 -7.32 9.28
CA SER A 102 -10.51 -6.43 9.27
C SER A 102 -10.50 -5.57 10.52
N SER A 103 -10.81 -4.30 10.38
CA SER A 103 -11.09 -3.39 11.50
C SER A 103 -12.55 -3.42 11.94
N LEU A 104 -13.38 -4.26 11.31
CA LEU A 104 -14.78 -4.41 11.71
C LEU A 104 -14.84 -5.11 13.07
N LEU A 105 -15.56 -4.49 14.00
CA LEU A 105 -15.84 -5.08 15.30
C LEU A 105 -16.82 -6.23 15.14
N GLY A 106 -16.50 -7.38 15.68
CA GLY A 106 -17.29 -8.59 15.57
C GLY A 106 -16.59 -9.77 16.20
N GLU A 107 -16.75 -10.95 15.63
CA GLU A 107 -16.01 -12.13 16.05
C GLU A 107 -14.53 -11.99 15.74
N LEU A 108 -13.65 -12.47 16.61
CA LEU A 108 -12.20 -12.41 16.42
C LEU A 108 -11.74 -13.11 15.14
N PHE A 109 -12.45 -14.18 14.74
CA PHE A 109 -12.26 -14.90 13.49
C PHE A 109 -13.60 -15.09 12.81
N SER A 110 -13.66 -14.79 11.53
CA SER A 110 -14.84 -15.01 10.69
C SER A 110 -14.43 -15.59 9.34
N THR A 111 -15.39 -16.09 8.58
CA THR A 111 -15.12 -16.54 7.20
C THR A 111 -14.63 -15.34 6.38
N PRO A 112 -13.46 -15.43 5.72
CA PRO A 112 -12.92 -14.34 4.94
C PRO A 112 -13.82 -14.06 3.72
N GLU A 113 -13.86 -12.78 3.33
CA GLU A 113 -14.49 -12.41 2.06
C GLU A 113 -13.72 -13.03 0.88
N PRO A 114 -14.42 -13.55 -0.13
CA PRO A 114 -13.78 -14.05 -1.33
C PRO A 114 -13.10 -12.93 -2.10
N ASN A 115 -12.03 -13.26 -2.84
CA ASN A 115 -11.33 -12.34 -3.76
C ASN A 115 -10.51 -11.22 -3.06
N ASN A 116 -9.79 -11.57 -2.03
CA ASN A 116 -8.87 -10.63 -1.38
C ASN A 116 -7.56 -10.44 -2.18
N HIS A 117 -6.87 -9.33 -1.91
CA HIS A 117 -5.58 -9.00 -2.50
C HIS A 117 -4.49 -10.03 -2.15
N LYS A 118 -3.61 -10.30 -3.11
CA LYS A 118 -2.41 -11.15 -2.91
C LYS A 118 -1.17 -10.39 -3.40
N PRO A 119 0.02 -10.71 -2.85
CA PRO A 119 1.25 -10.02 -3.23
C PRO A 119 1.72 -10.34 -4.65
N THR A 120 1.22 -11.46 -5.23
CA THR A 120 1.56 -11.86 -6.60
C THR A 120 0.36 -11.67 -7.51
N GLY A 121 0.59 -10.93 -8.60
CA GLY A 121 -0.38 -10.71 -9.67
C GLY A 121 -0.03 -11.48 -10.93
N ILE A 122 -0.70 -11.13 -12.01
CA ILE A 122 -0.47 -11.67 -13.36
C ILE A 122 0.01 -10.52 -14.25
N LEU A 123 1.08 -10.75 -15.01
CA LEU A 123 1.54 -9.85 -16.05
C LEU A 123 1.42 -10.55 -17.40
N ILE A 124 0.76 -9.89 -18.36
CA ILE A 124 0.61 -10.35 -19.73
C ILE A 124 1.07 -9.24 -20.65
N GLY A 125 2.01 -9.55 -21.55
CA GLY A 125 2.48 -8.64 -22.59
C GLY A 125 2.15 -9.20 -23.97
N CYS A 126 1.64 -8.33 -24.88
CA CYS A 126 1.35 -8.68 -26.26
C CYS A 126 1.60 -7.47 -27.16
N GLY A 127 2.20 -7.71 -28.33
CA GLY A 127 2.47 -6.66 -29.30
C GLY A 127 3.76 -6.89 -30.08
N SER A 128 3.99 -6.07 -31.11
CA SER A 128 5.16 -6.17 -31.99
C SER A 128 6.50 -5.84 -31.31
N GLN A 129 6.45 -5.11 -30.21
CA GLN A 129 7.63 -4.71 -29.41
C GLN A 129 7.90 -5.68 -28.24
N VAL A 130 7.02 -6.67 -28.03
CA VAL A 130 7.15 -7.63 -26.92
C VAL A 130 7.96 -8.81 -27.38
N GLU A 131 9.12 -9.04 -26.76
CA GLU A 131 9.94 -10.22 -27.02
C GLU A 131 9.23 -11.49 -26.57
N GLN A 132 9.03 -12.42 -27.49
CA GLN A 132 8.38 -13.68 -27.20
C GLN A 132 9.27 -14.58 -26.36
N LYS A 133 8.70 -15.17 -25.31
CA LYS A 133 9.41 -16.08 -24.39
C LYS A 133 10.59 -15.43 -23.65
N ALA A 134 10.60 -14.12 -23.51
CA ALA A 134 11.58 -13.44 -22.67
C ALA A 134 11.57 -14.00 -21.24
N ASN A 135 12.76 -14.17 -20.65
CA ASN A 135 12.87 -14.49 -19.24
C ASN A 135 12.71 -13.21 -18.43
N ILE A 136 11.51 -12.97 -17.92
CA ILE A 136 11.19 -11.76 -17.17
C ILE A 136 11.52 -11.83 -15.67
N GLY A 137 11.97 -13.00 -15.19
CA GLY A 137 12.28 -13.19 -13.77
C GLY A 137 11.04 -13.03 -12.88
N LYS A 138 11.15 -12.20 -11.83
CA LYS A 138 10.08 -11.83 -10.92
C LYS A 138 9.91 -10.31 -10.92
N PRO A 139 9.22 -9.73 -11.90
CA PRO A 139 9.04 -8.29 -11.96
C PRO A 139 8.20 -7.79 -10.77
N HIS A 140 8.53 -6.58 -10.32
CA HIS A 140 7.80 -5.88 -9.29
C HIS A 140 6.79 -4.90 -9.92
N ILE A 141 5.78 -4.48 -9.15
CA ILE A 141 4.81 -3.47 -9.61
C ILE A 141 5.51 -2.16 -10.03
N TYR A 142 6.63 -1.81 -9.40
CA TYR A 142 7.44 -0.63 -9.74
C TYR A 142 8.04 -0.69 -11.15
N ASP A 143 8.22 -1.89 -11.70
CA ASP A 143 8.78 -2.11 -13.04
C ASP A 143 7.77 -1.78 -14.16
N VAL A 144 6.49 -1.66 -13.84
CA VAL A 144 5.43 -1.39 -14.83
C VAL A 144 5.60 -0.01 -15.47
N ALA A 145 5.78 1.04 -14.67
CA ALA A 145 5.89 2.40 -15.17
C ALA A 145 7.10 2.60 -16.11
N PRO A 146 8.35 2.23 -15.75
CA PRO A 146 9.48 2.33 -16.65
C PRO A 146 9.34 1.45 -17.90
N THR A 147 8.66 0.29 -17.80
CA THR A 147 8.37 -0.58 -18.95
C THR A 147 7.42 0.10 -19.95
N VAL A 148 6.34 0.70 -19.45
CA VAL A 148 5.39 1.45 -20.29
C VAL A 148 6.08 2.62 -20.96
N LEU A 149 6.88 3.41 -20.26
CA LEU A 149 7.64 4.51 -20.83
C LEU A 149 8.58 4.01 -21.94
N SER A 150 9.35 2.95 -21.68
CA SER A 150 10.26 2.36 -22.69
C SER A 150 9.51 1.88 -23.93
N SER A 151 8.30 1.31 -23.78
CA SER A 151 7.48 0.87 -24.91
C SER A 151 7.04 2.03 -25.82
N PHE A 152 6.99 3.25 -25.30
CA PHE A 152 6.77 4.48 -26.07
C PHE A 152 8.06 5.19 -26.48
N SER A 153 9.22 4.55 -26.33
CA SER A 153 10.55 5.16 -26.57
C SER A 153 10.79 6.41 -25.72
N VAL A 154 10.17 6.49 -24.55
CA VAL A 154 10.37 7.55 -23.57
C VAL A 154 11.36 7.06 -22.52
N PRO A 155 12.49 7.74 -22.29
CA PRO A 155 13.44 7.38 -21.24
C PRO A 155 12.79 7.36 -19.87
N PRO A 156 12.92 6.29 -19.08
CA PRO A 156 12.50 6.31 -17.67
C PRO A 156 13.30 7.34 -16.87
N ALA A 157 12.72 7.89 -15.81
CA ALA A 157 13.45 8.80 -14.94
C ALA A 157 14.47 8.02 -14.07
N VAL A 158 15.63 8.65 -13.77
CA VAL A 158 16.70 8.03 -12.96
C VAL A 158 16.32 7.80 -11.51
N ASP A 159 15.27 8.46 -11.03
CA ASP A 159 14.73 8.36 -9.67
C ASP A 159 13.53 7.39 -9.55
N MET A 160 13.20 6.66 -10.61
CA MET A 160 12.24 5.56 -10.53
C MET A 160 12.84 4.35 -9.82
N ASP A 161 12.09 3.76 -8.87
CA ASP A 161 12.52 2.58 -8.12
C ASP A 161 12.55 1.29 -8.96
N GLY A 162 11.76 1.23 -10.05
CA GLY A 162 11.65 0.07 -10.93
C GLY A 162 12.54 0.13 -12.16
N ASN A 163 12.64 -1.00 -12.86
CA ASN A 163 13.39 -1.17 -14.09
C ASN A 163 12.47 -1.61 -15.24
N THR A 164 12.90 -1.38 -16.50
CA THR A 164 12.19 -1.91 -17.65
C THR A 164 12.22 -3.45 -17.63
N ILE A 165 11.05 -4.08 -17.73
CA ILE A 165 10.93 -5.56 -17.77
C ILE A 165 11.52 -6.07 -19.09
N PRO A 166 12.36 -7.14 -19.09
CA PRO A 166 13.16 -7.58 -20.23
C PRO A 166 12.41 -8.06 -21.48
N PHE A 167 11.10 -7.96 -21.54
CA PHE A 167 10.36 -8.23 -22.77
C PHE A 167 10.14 -6.98 -23.64
N ILE A 168 10.60 -5.82 -23.19
CA ILE A 168 10.63 -4.55 -23.93
C ILE A 168 12.07 -4.05 -23.95
N ASP A 169 12.51 -3.48 -25.07
CA ASP A 169 13.82 -2.84 -25.18
C ASP A 169 13.90 -1.63 -24.23
N ALA A 170 14.82 -1.73 -23.26
CA ALA A 170 15.01 -0.68 -22.28
C ALA A 170 15.56 0.60 -22.91
N GLN A 171 15.00 1.73 -22.55
CA GLN A 171 15.56 3.04 -22.87
C GLN A 171 16.57 3.44 -21.78
N GLU A 172 17.61 4.19 -22.15
CA GLU A 172 18.55 4.76 -21.21
C GLU A 172 17.83 5.77 -20.29
N SER A 173 17.97 5.60 -18.98
CA SER A 173 17.29 6.46 -18.00
C SER A 173 17.79 7.90 -18.09
N LYS A 174 16.90 8.88 -17.86
CA LYS A 174 17.17 10.31 -17.99
C LYS A 174 16.80 11.05 -16.69
N LYS A 175 17.61 12.03 -16.31
CA LYS A 175 17.23 12.98 -15.26
C LYS A 175 16.29 14.03 -15.87
N TYR A 176 15.08 14.11 -15.32
CA TYR A 176 14.10 15.14 -15.67
C TYR A 176 14.20 16.32 -14.69
N PRO A 177 13.84 17.55 -15.13
CA PRO A 177 13.69 18.66 -14.21
C PRO A 177 12.57 18.37 -13.20
N GLU A 178 12.67 18.96 -12.03
CA GLU A 178 11.58 18.87 -11.04
C GLU A 178 10.29 19.44 -11.64
N TYR A 179 9.18 18.74 -11.37
CA TYR A 179 7.87 19.19 -11.84
C TYR A 179 7.45 20.42 -11.03
N ASP A 180 7.42 21.58 -11.71
CA ASP A 180 6.86 22.80 -11.13
C ASP A 180 5.33 22.82 -11.34
N GLY A 181 4.60 22.35 -10.34
CA GLY A 181 3.14 22.33 -10.36
C GLY A 181 2.47 23.71 -10.46
N SER A 182 3.23 24.81 -10.31
CA SER A 182 2.71 26.17 -10.47
C SER A 182 2.37 26.50 -11.93
N GLN A 183 2.92 25.75 -12.88
CA GLN A 183 2.65 25.90 -14.33
C GLN A 183 1.55 24.97 -14.85
N SER A 184 1.10 24.01 -14.05
CA SER A 184 -0.13 23.31 -14.40
C SER A 184 -1.26 24.32 -14.29
N GLY A 185 -1.70 24.84 -15.44
CA GLY A 185 -2.91 25.66 -15.50
C GLY A 185 -3.98 24.94 -14.69
N GLN A 186 -4.58 25.65 -13.74
CA GLN A 186 -5.69 25.13 -12.97
C GLN A 186 -6.70 24.57 -13.97
N MET A 187 -6.72 23.25 -14.10
CA MET A 187 -7.84 22.58 -14.77
C MET A 187 -9.08 23.06 -14.01
N ARG A 188 -9.94 23.81 -14.69
CA ARG A 188 -11.20 24.24 -14.07
C ARG A 188 -11.99 22.98 -13.80
N ASP A 189 -12.71 22.94 -12.68
CA ASP A 189 -13.57 21.81 -12.34
C ASP A 189 -14.49 21.45 -13.52
N SER A 190 -14.96 22.47 -14.29
CA SER A 190 -15.70 22.29 -15.54
C SER A 190 -14.99 21.47 -16.59
N ASP A 191 -13.65 21.61 -16.74
CA ASP A 191 -12.90 20.87 -17.76
C ASP A 191 -12.73 19.39 -17.38
N VAL A 192 -12.75 19.09 -16.06
CA VAL A 192 -12.76 17.72 -15.53
C VAL A 192 -14.13 17.10 -15.69
N GLU A 193 -15.22 17.84 -15.40
CA GLU A 193 -16.60 17.40 -15.56
C GLU A 193 -16.90 17.11 -17.05
N ASP A 194 -16.50 17.99 -17.96
CA ASP A 194 -16.67 17.78 -19.41
C ASP A 194 -15.96 16.50 -19.88
N ARG A 195 -14.71 16.25 -19.42
CA ARG A 195 -13.98 15.03 -19.76
C ARG A 195 -14.58 13.77 -19.16
N LEU A 196 -15.08 13.83 -17.93
CA LEU A 196 -15.76 12.71 -17.29
C LEU A 196 -17.08 12.39 -17.98
N SER A 197 -17.81 13.42 -18.43
CA SER A 197 -19.04 13.28 -19.24
C SER A 197 -18.72 12.65 -20.60
N ASP A 198 -17.70 13.13 -21.33
CA ASP A 198 -17.26 12.57 -22.61
C ASP A 198 -16.83 11.10 -22.50
N LEU A 199 -16.30 10.69 -21.33
CA LEU A 199 -15.93 9.31 -21.03
C LEU A 199 -17.08 8.45 -20.50
N GLY A 200 -18.28 9.03 -20.32
CA GLY A 200 -19.48 8.33 -19.85
C GLY A 200 -19.49 8.02 -18.34
N TYR A 201 -18.72 8.76 -17.54
CA TYR A 201 -18.71 8.64 -16.08
C TYR A 201 -19.71 9.55 -15.37
N LEU A 202 -20.24 10.55 -16.07
CA LEU A 202 -21.30 11.46 -15.59
C LEU A 202 -22.47 11.39 -16.57
N GLU A 203 -23.65 11.02 -16.06
CA GLU A 203 -24.94 11.15 -16.76
C GLU A 203 -25.65 12.44 -16.32
#